data_3ddedc04e6f578b8fbd81ae4de2e49d7
#
_entry.id   3ddedc04e6f578b8fbd81ae4de2e49d7
#
_cell.length_a   1.000
_cell.length_b   1.000
_cell.length_c   1.000
_cell.angle_alpha   90.00
_cell.angle_beta   90.00
_cell.angle_gamma   90.00
#
_symmetry.space_group_name_H-M   'P 1'
#
loop_
_entity.id
_entity.type
_entity.pdbx_description
1 polymer ?
#
loop_
_entity_poly.entity_id
_entity_poly.type
_entity_poly.pdbx_seq_one_letter_code
_entity_poly.pdbx_strand_id
1 'polypeptide(L)'
;SVKAYFVKSVFQPEFEKKDAEKICRQLGVDLKILNVDVLSNKLVTDNPVNRCYYCKQGVFGTILEAVKNDGMTVILDGTNASDDADDRPGMKALQEMKVLSPLRMCGYVKSEIRKQSKEAGLFVYNKPSYACLATRIPTGTEIDEEKIKQVETAETFLFDLGFSDFRVRWMDNKAKIQMPESQLQALMEKREVVLEELSKIFDEVLLDLRTR
;
A
#
# COMPACT_ATOMS: atom_id res chain seq x y z
N SER A 1 -7.55 -26.66 1.83
CA SER A 1 -6.99 -25.87 0.72
C SER A 1 -6.88 -24.41 1.15
N VAL A 2 -5.92 -23.69 0.61
CA VAL A 2 -5.72 -22.26 0.81
C VAL A 2 -5.87 -21.55 -0.53
N LYS A 3 -6.51 -20.37 -0.55
CA LYS A 3 -6.65 -19.52 -1.71
C LYS A 3 -6.26 -18.09 -1.34
N ALA A 4 -5.49 -17.43 -2.17
CA ALA A 4 -5.12 -16.04 -1.97
C ALA A 4 -6.12 -15.11 -2.68
N TYR A 5 -6.39 -13.96 -2.04
CA TYR A 5 -7.21 -12.91 -2.62
C TYR A 5 -6.41 -11.61 -2.61
N PHE A 6 -6.30 -10.98 -3.76
CA PHE A 6 -5.71 -9.65 -3.90
C PHE A 6 -6.78 -8.67 -4.35
N VAL A 7 -6.96 -7.59 -3.58
CA VAL A 7 -7.88 -6.52 -3.98
C VAL A 7 -7.12 -5.46 -4.73
N LYS A 8 -7.47 -5.26 -5.99
CA LYS A 8 -6.97 -4.16 -6.83
C LYS A 8 -7.99 -3.03 -6.83
N SER A 9 -7.54 -1.87 -6.41
CA SER A 9 -8.23 -0.60 -6.59
C SER A 9 -7.20 0.45 -7.06
N VAL A 10 -7.61 1.66 -7.29
CA VAL A 10 -6.71 2.77 -7.62
C VAL A 10 -5.70 3.08 -6.49
N PHE A 11 -5.94 2.59 -5.28
CA PHE A 11 -5.03 2.80 -4.14
C PHE A 11 -3.86 1.83 -4.07
N GLN A 12 -3.91 0.70 -4.79
CA GLN A 12 -2.82 -0.26 -4.90
C GLN A 12 -2.09 -0.06 -6.23
N PRO A 13 -0.81 0.32 -6.22
CA PRO A 13 -0.04 0.46 -7.45
C PRO A 13 0.12 -0.87 -8.17
N GLU A 14 0.41 -0.81 -9.47
CA GLU A 14 0.47 -2.01 -10.31
C GLU A 14 1.59 -2.99 -9.89
N PHE A 15 2.69 -2.49 -9.34
CA PHE A 15 3.77 -3.37 -8.88
C PHE A 15 3.36 -4.26 -7.69
N GLU A 16 2.46 -3.81 -6.80
CA GLU A 16 1.94 -4.63 -5.70
C GLU A 16 1.14 -5.84 -6.22
N LYS A 17 0.35 -5.64 -7.27
CA LYS A 17 -0.36 -6.73 -7.95
C LYS A 17 0.62 -7.73 -8.58
N LYS A 18 1.63 -7.23 -9.30
CA LYS A 18 2.68 -8.08 -9.92
C LYS A 18 3.43 -8.89 -8.88
N ASP A 19 3.74 -8.29 -7.72
CA ASP A 19 4.38 -8.99 -6.61
C ASP A 19 3.49 -10.07 -5.99
N ALA A 20 2.19 -9.78 -5.82
CA ALA A 20 1.21 -10.77 -5.34
C ALA A 20 1.10 -11.96 -6.32
N GLU A 21 1.03 -11.70 -7.62
CA GLU A 21 1.02 -12.74 -8.64
C GLU A 21 2.30 -13.59 -8.64
N LYS A 22 3.46 -12.94 -8.48
CA LYS A 22 4.76 -13.60 -8.46
C LYS A 22 4.92 -14.49 -7.23
N ILE A 23 4.55 -13.99 -6.03
CA ILE A 23 4.69 -14.78 -4.80
C ILE A 23 3.71 -15.95 -4.76
N CYS A 24 2.48 -15.77 -5.24
CA CYS A 24 1.51 -16.86 -5.32
C CYS A 24 1.97 -17.97 -6.28
N ARG A 25 2.56 -17.60 -7.43
CA ARG A 25 3.20 -18.56 -8.35
C ARG A 25 4.36 -19.31 -7.69
N GLN A 26 5.22 -18.61 -6.96
CA GLN A 26 6.36 -19.22 -6.26
C GLN A 26 5.89 -20.23 -5.21
N LEU A 27 4.78 -19.96 -4.53
CA LEU A 27 4.25 -20.81 -3.48
C LEU A 27 3.24 -21.87 -3.98
N GLY A 28 2.88 -21.86 -5.27
CA GLY A 28 1.87 -22.77 -5.82
C GLY A 28 0.48 -22.52 -5.26
N VAL A 29 0.13 -21.27 -4.92
CA VAL A 29 -1.17 -20.88 -4.37
C VAL A 29 -2.00 -20.18 -5.42
N ASP A 30 -3.27 -20.56 -5.55
CA ASP A 30 -4.22 -19.89 -6.43
C ASP A 30 -4.49 -18.45 -5.95
N LEU A 31 -4.34 -17.50 -6.87
CA LEU A 31 -4.63 -16.09 -6.61
C LEU A 31 -5.90 -15.65 -7.35
N LYS A 32 -6.85 -15.10 -6.62
CA LYS A 32 -8.03 -14.43 -7.18
C LYS A 32 -7.87 -12.92 -7.01
N ILE A 33 -7.89 -12.18 -8.13
CA ILE A 33 -7.84 -10.73 -8.12
C ILE A 33 -9.27 -10.21 -8.11
N LEU A 34 -9.58 -9.33 -7.15
CA LEU A 34 -10.88 -8.69 -6.98
C LEU A 34 -10.72 -7.20 -7.26
N ASN A 35 -11.46 -6.67 -8.23
CA ASN A 35 -11.46 -5.24 -8.51
C ASN A 35 -12.50 -4.55 -7.63
N VAL A 36 -12.09 -3.47 -6.95
CA VAL A 36 -12.97 -2.67 -6.10
C VAL A 36 -12.87 -1.20 -6.49
N ASP A 37 -14.01 -0.60 -6.80
CA ASP A 37 -14.10 0.84 -6.98
C ASP A 37 -14.26 1.53 -5.61
N VAL A 38 -13.13 1.97 -5.07
CA VAL A 38 -13.09 2.69 -3.78
C VAL A 38 -13.48 4.16 -3.91
N LEU A 39 -13.45 4.71 -5.13
CA LEU A 39 -13.79 6.11 -5.38
C LEU A 39 -15.30 6.35 -5.43
N SER A 40 -16.11 5.32 -5.64
CA SER A 40 -17.57 5.42 -5.55
C SER A 40 -18.08 5.67 -4.14
N ASN A 41 -17.25 5.43 -3.11
CA ASN A 41 -17.61 5.64 -1.70
C ASN A 41 -17.18 7.02 -1.21
N LYS A 42 -18.14 7.93 -1.05
CA LYS A 42 -17.87 9.30 -0.59
C LYS A 42 -17.19 9.37 0.78
N LEU A 43 -17.47 8.43 1.71
CA LEU A 43 -16.78 8.34 2.99
C LEU A 43 -15.28 7.98 2.86
N VAL A 44 -14.87 7.50 1.69
CA VAL A 44 -13.47 7.26 1.36
C VAL A 44 -12.87 8.45 0.64
N THR A 45 -13.56 9.02 -0.35
CA THR A 45 -13.06 10.14 -1.16
C THR A 45 -12.98 11.45 -0.38
N ASP A 46 -13.87 11.71 0.57
CA ASP A 46 -13.78 12.87 1.48
C ASP A 46 -12.53 12.83 2.38
N ASN A 47 -11.84 11.70 2.41
CA ASN A 47 -10.54 11.49 3.09
C ASN A 47 -10.54 11.91 4.59
N PRO A 48 -11.52 11.52 5.40
CA PRO A 48 -11.52 11.79 6.82
C PRO A 48 -10.42 11.01 7.56
N VAL A 49 -10.16 11.36 8.81
CA VAL A 49 -9.18 10.69 9.68
C VAL A 49 -9.44 9.17 9.74
N ASN A 50 -10.69 8.76 9.75
CA ASN A 50 -11.11 7.35 9.80
C ASN A 50 -11.38 6.73 8.40
N ARG A 51 -10.89 7.35 7.29
CA ARG A 51 -11.02 6.82 5.92
C ARG A 51 -10.67 5.34 5.83
N CYS A 52 -9.59 4.90 6.52
CA CYS A 52 -9.14 3.51 6.45
C CYS A 52 -10.19 2.51 6.96
N TYR A 53 -11.05 2.90 7.90
CA TYR A 53 -12.16 2.08 8.35
C TYR A 53 -13.16 1.83 7.21
N TYR A 54 -13.65 2.88 6.58
CA TYR A 54 -14.63 2.77 5.48
C TYR A 54 -14.06 2.05 4.26
N CYS A 55 -12.81 2.34 3.91
CA CYS A 55 -12.12 1.66 2.83
C CYS A 55 -12.00 0.14 3.10
N LYS A 56 -11.59 -0.25 4.31
CA LYS A 56 -11.51 -1.66 4.68
C LYS A 56 -12.86 -2.35 4.70
N GLN A 57 -13.93 -1.68 5.16
CA GLN A 57 -15.28 -2.26 5.09
C GLN A 57 -15.66 -2.62 3.64
N GLY A 58 -15.43 -1.73 2.68
CA GLY A 58 -15.71 -2.01 1.27
C GLY A 58 -14.83 -3.14 0.71
N VAL A 59 -13.52 -3.07 0.95
CA VAL A 59 -12.54 -4.06 0.48
C VAL A 59 -12.84 -5.45 1.05
N PHE A 60 -13.00 -5.57 2.36
CA PHE A 60 -13.26 -6.86 3.00
C PHE A 60 -14.68 -7.37 2.76
N GLY A 61 -15.66 -6.46 2.53
CA GLY A 61 -16.98 -6.85 2.07
C GLY A 61 -16.92 -7.63 0.74
N THR A 62 -16.14 -7.13 -0.23
CA THR A 62 -15.91 -7.82 -1.51
C THR A 62 -15.17 -9.14 -1.33
N ILE A 63 -14.18 -9.20 -0.43
CA ILE A 63 -13.46 -10.45 -0.12
C ILE A 63 -14.41 -11.46 0.50
N LEU A 64 -15.23 -11.07 1.48
CA LEU A 64 -16.21 -11.95 2.14
C LEU A 64 -17.19 -12.57 1.15
N GLU A 65 -17.69 -11.79 0.20
CA GLU A 65 -18.56 -12.29 -0.87
C GLU A 65 -17.83 -13.32 -1.76
N ALA A 66 -16.62 -13.02 -2.18
CA ALA A 66 -15.80 -13.90 -3.00
C ALA A 66 -15.46 -15.21 -2.25
N VAL A 67 -15.12 -15.13 -0.98
CA VAL A 67 -14.81 -16.27 -0.09
C VAL A 67 -16.02 -17.18 0.06
N LYS A 68 -17.21 -16.59 0.28
CA LYS A 68 -18.49 -17.34 0.35
C LYS A 68 -18.79 -18.07 -0.94
N ASN A 69 -18.62 -17.41 -2.08
CA ASN A 69 -18.83 -17.99 -3.40
C ASN A 69 -17.84 -19.12 -3.71
N ASP A 70 -16.63 -19.05 -3.18
CA ASP A 70 -15.60 -20.08 -3.31
C ASP A 70 -15.75 -21.21 -2.26
N GLY A 71 -16.81 -21.21 -1.43
CA GLY A 71 -17.07 -22.24 -0.41
C GLY A 71 -16.08 -22.20 0.78
N MET A 72 -15.39 -21.10 1.00
CA MET A 72 -14.45 -20.91 2.11
C MET A 72 -15.17 -20.25 3.30
N THR A 73 -14.68 -20.49 4.51
CA THR A 73 -15.35 -20.03 5.75
C THR A 73 -14.48 -19.16 6.65
N VAL A 74 -13.19 -19.14 6.43
CA VAL A 74 -12.21 -18.42 7.25
C VAL A 74 -11.40 -17.47 6.40
N ILE A 75 -11.26 -16.23 6.85
CA ILE A 75 -10.39 -15.22 6.23
C ILE A 75 -9.23 -14.94 7.17
N LEU A 76 -8.03 -14.95 6.59
CA LEU A 76 -6.78 -14.62 7.26
C LEU A 76 -6.18 -13.36 6.64
N ASP A 77 -5.52 -12.53 7.48
CA ASP A 77 -4.71 -11.41 7.00
C ASP A 77 -3.27 -11.48 7.51
N GLY A 78 -2.41 -10.62 6.97
CA GLY A 78 -0.98 -10.54 7.31
C GLY A 78 -0.66 -9.61 8.48
N THR A 79 -1.64 -9.16 9.25
CA THR A 79 -1.38 -8.33 10.43
C THR A 79 -0.50 -9.08 11.43
N ASN A 80 0.54 -8.42 11.93
CA ASN A 80 1.56 -9.02 12.80
C ASN A 80 1.66 -8.29 14.16
N ALA A 81 2.48 -8.81 15.09
CA ALA A 81 2.58 -8.27 16.45
C ALA A 81 3.24 -6.88 16.51
N SER A 82 3.97 -6.46 15.48
CA SER A 82 4.54 -5.10 15.41
C SER A 82 3.52 -4.05 14.93
N ASP A 83 2.35 -4.46 14.42
CA ASP A 83 1.32 -3.52 14.00
C ASP A 83 0.57 -3.01 15.21
N ASP A 84 0.53 -1.68 15.37
CA ASP A 84 -0.26 -1.06 16.43
C ASP A 84 -1.76 -1.27 16.16
N ALA A 85 -2.43 -1.95 17.07
CA ALA A 85 -3.82 -2.34 16.90
C ALA A 85 -4.80 -1.32 17.51
N ASP A 86 -4.36 -0.60 18.52
CA ASP A 86 -5.28 0.19 19.35
C ASP A 86 -5.60 1.55 18.71
N ASP A 87 -4.74 2.04 17.81
CA ASP A 87 -4.85 3.38 17.19
C ASP A 87 -5.16 3.37 15.67
N ARG A 88 -5.52 2.21 15.08
CA ARG A 88 -5.80 2.13 13.64
C ARG A 88 -7.27 1.88 13.33
N PRO A 89 -8.00 2.87 12.77
CA PRO A 89 -9.41 2.70 12.40
C PRO A 89 -9.69 1.44 11.56
N GLY A 90 -8.71 1.04 10.74
CA GLY A 90 -8.81 -0.16 9.92
C GLY A 90 -8.80 -1.47 10.71
N MET A 91 -8.25 -1.53 11.92
CA MET A 91 -8.26 -2.75 12.75
C MET A 91 -9.66 -3.04 13.28
N LYS A 92 -10.43 -2.00 13.61
CA LYS A 92 -11.83 -2.13 14.02
C LYS A 92 -12.66 -2.84 12.94
N ALA A 93 -12.49 -2.46 11.67
CA ALA A 93 -13.18 -3.13 10.56
C ALA A 93 -12.85 -4.63 10.47
N LEU A 94 -11.57 -5.01 10.64
CA LEU A 94 -11.15 -6.42 10.62
C LEU A 94 -11.78 -7.23 11.76
N GLN A 95 -11.85 -6.67 12.96
CA GLN A 95 -12.48 -7.31 14.12
C GLN A 95 -13.98 -7.51 13.90
N GLU A 96 -14.69 -6.49 13.43
CA GLU A 96 -16.13 -6.56 13.11
C GLU A 96 -16.43 -7.63 12.07
N MET A 97 -15.53 -7.83 11.10
CA MET A 97 -15.65 -8.81 10.03
C MET A 97 -15.08 -10.19 10.39
N LYS A 98 -14.61 -10.39 11.62
CA LYS A 98 -14.05 -11.65 12.12
C LYS A 98 -12.87 -12.17 11.27
N VAL A 99 -12.06 -11.27 10.74
CA VAL A 99 -10.81 -11.63 10.05
C VAL A 99 -9.77 -12.04 11.09
N LEU A 100 -9.13 -13.19 10.89
CA LEU A 100 -8.11 -13.68 11.80
C LEU A 100 -6.72 -13.21 11.34
N SER A 101 -5.87 -12.86 12.30
CA SER A 101 -4.48 -12.42 12.08
C SER A 101 -3.50 -13.41 12.72
N PRO A 102 -3.21 -14.57 12.09
CA PRO A 102 -2.43 -15.64 12.72
C PRO A 102 -1.03 -15.21 13.15
N LEU A 103 -0.35 -14.38 12.38
CA LEU A 103 0.98 -13.88 12.72
C LEU A 103 0.94 -13.07 14.03
N ARG A 104 -0.09 -12.21 14.19
CA ARG A 104 -0.30 -11.47 15.42
C ARG A 104 -0.68 -12.39 16.59
N MET A 105 -1.59 -13.33 16.37
CA MET A 105 -2.03 -14.28 17.38
C MET A 105 -0.88 -15.14 17.93
N CYS A 106 0.11 -15.46 17.08
CA CYS A 106 1.31 -16.20 17.45
C CYS A 106 2.46 -15.30 17.92
N GLY A 107 2.26 -13.98 18.04
CA GLY A 107 3.26 -13.04 18.54
C GLY A 107 4.40 -12.72 17.55
N TYR A 108 4.28 -13.10 16.28
CA TYR A 108 5.31 -12.83 15.28
C TYR A 108 5.47 -11.34 15.00
N VAL A 109 6.68 -10.83 15.19
CA VAL A 109 7.06 -9.46 14.83
C VAL A 109 7.64 -9.38 13.41
N LYS A 110 7.64 -8.19 12.82
CA LYS A 110 8.03 -7.97 11.42
C LYS A 110 9.46 -8.43 11.11
N SER A 111 10.39 -8.29 12.04
CA SER A 111 11.79 -8.75 11.87
C SER A 111 11.88 -10.27 11.74
N GLU A 112 11.12 -11.01 12.53
CA GLU A 112 11.07 -12.49 12.49
C GLU A 112 10.42 -12.97 11.19
N ILE A 113 9.31 -12.33 10.77
CA ILE A 113 8.65 -12.65 9.50
C ILE A 113 9.61 -12.45 8.33
N ARG A 114 10.38 -11.35 8.31
CA ARG A 114 11.38 -11.09 7.28
C ARG A 114 12.50 -12.14 7.28
N LYS A 115 13.00 -12.53 8.48
CA LYS A 115 14.00 -13.58 8.61
C LYS A 115 13.50 -14.89 8.04
N GLN A 116 12.31 -15.34 8.44
CA GLN A 116 11.72 -16.59 7.93
C GLN A 116 11.42 -16.52 6.43
N SER A 117 10.94 -15.39 5.93
CA SER A 117 10.72 -15.18 4.50
C SER A 117 12.02 -15.30 3.70
N LYS A 118 13.16 -14.81 4.24
CA LYS A 118 14.48 -14.95 3.64
C LYS A 118 14.94 -16.40 3.63
N GLU A 119 14.77 -17.11 4.75
CA GLU A 119 15.13 -18.54 4.87
C GLU A 119 14.28 -19.40 3.92
N ALA A 120 13.02 -19.03 3.70
CA ALA A 120 12.14 -19.66 2.71
C ALA A 120 12.42 -19.24 1.26
N GLY A 121 13.41 -18.39 0.99
CA GLY A 121 13.77 -17.94 -0.36
C GLY A 121 12.73 -17.01 -1.01
N LEU A 122 11.86 -16.35 -0.23
CA LEU A 122 10.86 -15.46 -0.76
C LEU A 122 11.48 -14.11 -1.13
N PHE A 123 11.32 -13.68 -2.38
CA PHE A 123 11.94 -12.44 -2.89
C PHE A 123 11.48 -11.17 -2.14
N VAL A 124 10.33 -11.20 -1.49
CA VAL A 124 9.74 -10.06 -0.77
C VAL A 124 10.32 -9.81 0.62
N TYR A 125 11.24 -10.65 1.11
CA TYR A 125 11.76 -10.59 2.48
C TYR A 125 12.34 -9.22 2.86
N ASN A 126 12.95 -8.51 1.92
CA ASN A 126 13.57 -7.21 2.13
C ASN A 126 12.78 -6.03 1.53
N LYS A 127 11.56 -6.28 1.05
CA LYS A 127 10.73 -5.24 0.46
C LYS A 127 10.39 -4.16 1.51
N PRO A 128 10.63 -2.86 1.24
CA PRO A 128 10.19 -1.78 2.11
C PRO A 128 8.68 -1.79 2.32
N SER A 129 8.23 -1.29 3.47
CA SER A 129 6.79 -1.16 3.72
C SER A 129 6.19 -0.12 2.78
N TYR A 130 5.18 -0.52 2.04
CA TYR A 130 4.46 0.38 1.14
C TYR A 130 3.01 0.52 1.60
N ALA A 131 2.63 1.71 2.03
CA ALA A 131 1.24 2.02 2.35
C ALA A 131 0.48 2.38 1.06
N CYS A 132 -0.85 2.23 1.06
CA CYS A 132 -1.68 2.55 -0.10
C CYS A 132 -1.50 4.00 -0.56
N LEU A 133 -1.65 4.27 -1.86
CA LEU A 133 -1.45 5.59 -2.49
C LEU A 133 -2.31 6.69 -1.84
N ALA A 134 -3.50 6.37 -1.36
CA ALA A 134 -4.36 7.31 -0.65
C ALA A 134 -3.68 8.00 0.55
N THR A 135 -2.66 7.38 1.14
CA THR A 135 -1.89 8.00 2.24
C THR A 135 -0.98 9.14 1.79
N ARG A 136 -0.81 9.35 0.48
CA ARG A 136 -0.04 10.46 -0.10
C ARG A 136 -0.84 11.75 -0.14
N ILE A 137 -2.17 11.65 -0.08
CA ILE A 137 -3.08 12.80 -0.09
C ILE A 137 -3.33 13.21 1.37
N PRO A 138 -3.18 14.51 1.72
CA PRO A 138 -3.43 14.99 3.07
C PRO A 138 -4.86 14.71 3.55
N THR A 139 -5.01 14.33 4.81
CA THR A 139 -6.33 14.13 5.42
C THR A 139 -7.19 15.41 5.27
N GLY A 140 -8.45 15.25 4.89
CA GLY A 140 -9.36 16.35 4.62
C GLY A 140 -9.29 16.90 3.19
N THR A 141 -8.29 16.47 2.41
CA THR A 141 -8.25 16.76 0.96
C THR A 141 -8.97 15.64 0.23
N GLU A 142 -9.92 15.97 -0.62
CA GLU A 142 -10.67 15.01 -1.43
C GLU A 142 -9.74 14.18 -2.30
N ILE A 143 -9.94 12.86 -2.28
CA ILE A 143 -9.22 11.91 -3.11
C ILE A 143 -10.00 11.68 -4.40
N ASP A 144 -9.33 11.89 -5.53
CA ASP A 144 -9.81 11.56 -6.85
C ASP A 144 -8.79 10.71 -7.62
N GLU A 145 -9.20 10.24 -8.79
CA GLU A 145 -8.36 9.39 -9.64
C GLU A 145 -7.14 10.15 -10.17
N GLU A 146 -7.28 11.43 -10.48
CA GLU A 146 -6.19 12.25 -11.02
C GLU A 146 -5.05 12.39 -10.01
N LYS A 147 -5.34 12.79 -8.77
CA LYS A 147 -4.33 12.90 -7.69
C LYS A 147 -3.62 11.57 -7.43
N ILE A 148 -4.37 10.46 -7.41
CA ILE A 148 -3.79 9.13 -7.22
C ILE A 148 -2.87 8.78 -8.38
N LYS A 149 -3.28 9.03 -9.63
CA LYS A 149 -2.48 8.77 -10.82
C LYS A 149 -1.22 9.63 -10.87
N GLN A 150 -1.31 10.91 -10.52
CA GLN A 150 -0.14 11.79 -10.41
C GLN A 150 0.89 11.21 -9.44
N VAL A 151 0.46 10.80 -8.26
CA VAL A 151 1.34 10.20 -7.25
C VAL A 151 1.92 8.87 -7.71
N GLU A 152 1.10 7.98 -8.27
CA GLU A 152 1.57 6.67 -8.77
C GLU A 152 2.60 6.84 -9.89
N THR A 153 2.36 7.76 -10.82
CA THR A 153 3.29 8.05 -11.92
C THR A 153 4.63 8.56 -11.37
N ALA A 154 4.59 9.51 -10.44
CA ALA A 154 5.80 10.06 -9.84
C ALA A 154 6.58 9.02 -9.00
N GLU A 155 5.89 8.20 -8.21
CA GLU A 155 6.55 7.15 -7.43
C GLU A 155 7.11 6.04 -8.34
N THR A 156 6.42 5.68 -9.42
CA THR A 156 6.91 4.71 -10.42
C THR A 156 8.18 5.23 -11.09
N PHE A 157 8.19 6.48 -11.53
CA PHE A 157 9.37 7.10 -12.12
C PHE A 157 10.58 7.10 -11.18
N LEU A 158 10.40 7.44 -9.91
CA LEU A 158 11.48 7.40 -8.93
C LEU A 158 11.96 5.97 -8.64
N PHE A 159 11.08 4.97 -8.65
CA PHE A 159 11.48 3.56 -8.58
C PHE A 159 12.32 3.14 -9.78
N ASP A 160 11.95 3.56 -10.99
CA ASP A 160 12.69 3.26 -12.22
C ASP A 160 14.08 3.92 -12.23
N LEU A 161 14.24 5.06 -11.54
CA LEU A 161 15.55 5.68 -11.27
C LEU A 161 16.39 4.95 -10.22
N GLY A 162 15.86 3.92 -9.58
CA GLY A 162 16.56 3.08 -8.58
C GLY A 162 16.37 3.52 -7.13
N PHE A 163 15.50 4.48 -6.84
CA PHE A 163 15.19 4.87 -5.47
C PHE A 163 14.25 3.85 -4.80
N SER A 164 14.28 3.78 -3.48
CA SER A 164 13.45 2.88 -2.68
C SER A 164 13.05 3.52 -1.36
N ASP A 165 12.02 2.99 -0.70
CA ASP A 165 11.53 3.46 0.61
C ASP A 165 11.28 4.98 0.69
N PHE A 166 10.83 5.58 -0.38
CA PHE A 166 10.43 7.00 -0.45
C PHE A 166 8.91 7.15 -0.52
N ARG A 167 8.43 8.39 -0.49
CA ARG A 167 7.02 8.76 -0.75
C ARG A 167 6.98 10.09 -1.51
N VAL A 168 6.06 10.18 -2.46
CA VAL A 168 5.69 11.46 -3.08
C VAL A 168 4.34 11.90 -2.51
N ARG A 169 4.36 12.92 -1.65
CA ARG A 169 3.14 13.50 -1.06
C ARG A 169 2.56 14.54 -2.00
N TRP A 170 1.28 14.40 -2.30
CA TRP A 170 0.51 15.41 -3.01
C TRP A 170 0.15 16.57 -2.07
N MET A 171 0.45 17.80 -2.42
CA MET A 171 0.16 19.01 -1.63
C MET A 171 -0.22 20.15 -2.57
N ASP A 172 -1.51 20.41 -2.75
CA ASP A 172 -2.00 21.51 -3.62
C ASP A 172 -1.31 21.48 -5.00
N ASN A 173 -1.42 20.35 -5.70
CA ASN A 173 -0.77 20.06 -6.99
C ASN A 173 0.77 20.15 -6.99
N LYS A 174 1.40 20.04 -5.81
CA LYS A 174 2.86 19.99 -5.64
C LYS A 174 3.30 18.61 -5.19
N ALA A 175 4.44 18.15 -5.70
CA ALA A 175 5.09 16.91 -5.27
C ALA A 175 6.04 17.20 -4.10
N LYS A 176 5.75 16.66 -2.90
CA LYS A 176 6.72 16.67 -1.79
C LYS A 176 7.36 15.30 -1.65
N ILE A 177 8.63 15.19 -2.02
CA ILE A 177 9.42 13.97 -1.95
C ILE A 177 9.93 13.78 -0.52
N GLN A 178 9.64 12.61 0.06
CA GLN A 178 10.18 12.14 1.33
C GLN A 178 11.00 10.88 1.09
N MET A 179 12.27 10.85 1.49
CA MET A 179 13.14 9.69 1.30
C MET A 179 14.14 9.52 2.45
N PRO A 180 14.77 8.32 2.55
CA PRO A 180 15.84 8.09 3.50
C PRO A 180 17.04 9.01 3.25
N GLU A 181 17.72 9.45 4.30
CA GLU A 181 18.91 10.30 4.23
C GLU A 181 19.98 9.72 3.28
N SER A 182 20.16 8.40 3.32
CA SER A 182 21.14 7.68 2.48
C SER A 182 20.93 7.85 0.97
N GLN A 183 19.77 8.32 0.53
CA GLN A 183 19.45 8.48 -0.90
C GLN A 183 19.42 9.96 -1.32
N LEU A 184 19.56 10.92 -0.40
CA LEU A 184 19.47 12.34 -0.72
C LEU A 184 20.57 12.79 -1.69
N GLN A 185 21.80 12.33 -1.52
CA GLN A 185 22.89 12.67 -2.42
C GLN A 185 22.60 12.19 -3.84
N ALA A 186 22.18 10.94 -4.00
CA ALA A 186 21.82 10.36 -5.30
C ALA A 186 20.63 11.09 -5.96
N LEU A 187 19.66 11.57 -5.15
CA LEU A 187 18.58 12.41 -5.65
C LEU A 187 19.11 13.74 -6.19
N MET A 188 20.02 14.39 -5.48
CA MET A 188 20.62 15.66 -5.91
C MET A 188 21.43 15.52 -7.20
N GLU A 189 22.14 14.41 -7.37
CA GLU A 189 22.87 14.08 -8.61
C GLU A 189 21.93 13.91 -9.80
N LYS A 190 20.70 13.41 -9.57
CA LYS A 190 19.65 13.22 -10.60
C LYS A 190 18.61 14.35 -10.63
N ARG A 191 18.87 15.46 -9.94
CA ARG A 191 17.91 16.56 -9.74
C ARG A 191 17.26 17.04 -11.03
N GLU A 192 18.05 17.26 -12.08
CA GLU A 192 17.55 17.81 -13.34
C GLU A 192 16.55 16.89 -14.01
N VAL A 193 16.85 15.60 -14.09
CA VAL A 193 15.95 14.60 -14.66
C VAL A 193 14.67 14.46 -13.82
N VAL A 194 14.79 14.51 -12.48
CA VAL A 194 13.63 14.46 -11.59
C VAL A 194 12.73 15.69 -11.76
N LEU A 195 13.31 16.88 -11.85
CA LEU A 195 12.56 18.12 -12.08
C LEU A 195 11.88 18.09 -13.46
N GLU A 196 12.59 17.71 -14.52
CA GLU A 196 12.03 17.63 -15.87
C GLU A 196 10.79 16.73 -15.93
N GLU A 197 10.84 15.54 -15.34
CA GLU A 197 9.72 14.60 -15.41
C GLU A 197 8.58 14.96 -14.44
N LEU A 198 8.88 15.32 -13.21
CA LEU A 198 7.83 15.62 -12.24
C LEU A 198 7.14 16.96 -12.49
N SER A 199 7.80 17.94 -13.13
CA SER A 199 7.17 19.21 -13.53
C SER A 199 6.16 19.05 -14.69
N LYS A 200 6.11 17.91 -15.35
CA LYS A 200 5.04 17.57 -16.31
C LYS A 200 3.73 17.20 -15.61
N ILE A 201 3.81 16.88 -14.32
CA ILE A 201 2.71 16.32 -13.51
C ILE A 201 2.28 17.29 -12.41
N PHE A 202 3.23 18.03 -11.83
CA PHE A 202 3.03 18.91 -10.67
C PHE A 202 3.54 20.32 -10.97
N ASP A 203 2.93 21.31 -10.31
CA ASP A 203 3.33 22.72 -10.44
C ASP A 203 4.70 23.00 -9.77
N GLU A 204 5.01 22.28 -8.69
CA GLU A 204 6.28 22.39 -7.96
C GLU A 204 6.75 21.02 -7.46
N VAL A 205 8.06 20.84 -7.39
CA VAL A 205 8.72 19.67 -6.80
C VAL A 205 9.52 20.09 -5.58
N LEU A 206 9.16 19.55 -4.43
CA LEU A 206 9.71 19.90 -3.12
C LEU A 206 10.42 18.69 -2.51
N LEU A 207 11.49 18.93 -1.77
CA LEU A 207 12.14 17.92 -0.94
C LEU A 207 11.82 18.18 0.53
N ASP A 208 11.30 17.17 1.23
CA ASP A 208 11.12 17.23 2.67
C ASP A 208 12.48 16.98 3.35
N LEU A 209 12.95 17.95 4.12
CA LEU A 209 14.20 17.81 4.89
C LEU A 209 14.09 16.82 6.05
N ARG A 210 12.88 16.45 6.46
CA ARG A 210 12.67 15.33 7.39
C ARG A 210 12.83 14.03 6.65
N THR A 211 13.89 13.33 6.95
CA THR A 211 14.17 12.01 6.39
C THR A 211 13.18 10.95 6.91
N ARG A 212 13.06 9.87 6.17
CA ARG A 212 12.21 8.73 6.50
C ARG A 212 12.95 7.71 7.36
#